data_ac423597fc71ff51a7a92ad62e7626de
#
_entry.id   ac423597fc71ff51a7a92ad62e7626de
#
_cell.length_a   1.000
_cell.length_b   1.000
_cell.length_c   1.000
_cell.angle_alpha   90.00
_cell.angle_beta   90.00
_cell.angle_gamma   90.00
#
_symmetry.space_group_name_H-M   'P 1'
#
loop_
_entity.id
_entity.type
_entity.pdbx_description
1 polymer ?
#
loop_
_entity_poly.entity_id
_entity_poly.type
_entity_poly.pdbx_seq_one_letter_code
_entity_poly.pdbx_strand_id
1 'polypeptide(L)'
;EAARQQIAGAEAGIISGEQEIASGWEEYYAGEAEANAEIAEGEQKIAEAQAELADAKAEVAELEKPKWYIYDRNDLPDYSGYGDNADRMKAIGEVFPVIFFLVAALISLTTMTRMVEEQRTQIGTLKALGYARHSIAGKYLGYAFLATLLGSAAGIFTGEKIFPYIIINAYGIMYKHMNELLIPYNVMYGIGAAGTALFCTLAATILACYKELREQAAQLMRPPTPKQGQRVVFEKITFLWKRLNFSWKASVRNLVRYKKRFFMTIFGIGGCMGLMIVGFGLKDSIFAVVDIQYGEIQRYDGTVIMAEGASEKEKGEVAQMLGKETEVDDAMEGILTQITIGNGSKWHDVYLDVPKDKKQFPEFVTLKERTTDRRYSLDEKEVVLTEKIAKELEVQAGDMITIRDEEKGDLKVKIKAVCENYMGHYLYMTADAYEAVYNEKPEYNAVFYKTVSGTTKEAQSVGEDILQLPGALSVSYTTDLKQQVDDMLGALDIVIVVLTISAGMLAFVVLYNLNNINITERKRELATLKVLGFYPNEVSAYVYRENIVLTVLGALFGVALGKILHRFIIVTVEIDTVMFGRNIDMSSFVYSFLLTVAFSMIVNGAMYFKLKKINMVESLKSVE
;
A
#
# COMPACT_ATOMS: atom_id res chain seq x y z
N GLU A 1 -76.06 -65.80 -92.54
CA GLU A 1 -75.19 -64.65 -92.71
C GLU A 1 -75.34 -63.67 -91.49
N ALA A 2 -76.54 -63.35 -91.10
CA ALA A 2 -76.83 -62.43 -89.98
C ALA A 2 -76.19 -62.84 -88.61
N ALA A 3 -76.25 -64.19 -88.31
CA ALA A 3 -75.64 -64.68 -87.04
C ALA A 3 -74.12 -64.58 -86.99
N ARG A 4 -73.40 -64.69 -88.21
CA ARG A 4 -71.95 -64.51 -88.31
C ARG A 4 -71.54 -63.05 -88.13
N GLN A 5 -72.38 -62.09 -88.57
CA GLN A 5 -72.14 -60.68 -88.39
C GLN A 5 -72.29 -60.22 -86.94
N GLN A 6 -73.29 -60.85 -86.21
CA GLN A 6 -73.46 -60.58 -84.80
C GLN A 6 -72.30 -61.11 -83.93
N ILE A 7 -71.78 -62.32 -84.25
CA ILE A 7 -70.61 -62.88 -83.57
C ILE A 7 -69.39 -62.05 -83.82
N ALA A 8 -69.10 -61.65 -85.05
CA ALA A 8 -67.97 -60.81 -85.43
C ALA A 8 -68.05 -59.39 -84.73
N GLY A 9 -69.30 -58.85 -84.63
CA GLY A 9 -69.53 -57.62 -83.88
C GLY A 9 -69.28 -57.76 -82.35
N ALA A 10 -69.65 -58.89 -81.76
CA ALA A 10 -69.39 -59.19 -80.39
C ALA A 10 -67.93 -59.48 -80.07
N GLU A 11 -67.23 -60.20 -80.99
CA GLU A 11 -65.78 -60.42 -80.90
C GLU A 11 -65.01 -59.11 -81.03
N ALA A 12 -65.42 -58.24 -81.92
CA ALA A 12 -64.81 -56.91 -82.05
C ALA A 12 -65.03 -56.04 -80.79
N GLY A 13 -66.21 -56.16 -80.15
CA GLY A 13 -66.53 -55.50 -78.92
C GLY A 13 -65.74 -56.06 -77.71
N ILE A 14 -65.48 -57.36 -77.69
CA ILE A 14 -64.67 -58.02 -76.67
C ILE A 14 -63.20 -57.54 -76.81
N ILE A 15 -62.70 -57.56 -78.03
CA ILE A 15 -61.31 -57.11 -78.36
C ILE A 15 -61.11 -55.60 -77.99
N SER A 16 -62.15 -54.79 -78.28
CA SER A 16 -62.11 -53.36 -77.90
C SER A 16 -62.14 -53.18 -76.33
N GLY A 17 -63.01 -53.99 -75.65
CA GLY A 17 -63.08 -53.99 -74.19
C GLY A 17 -61.80 -54.51 -73.52
N GLU A 18 -61.15 -55.53 -74.13
CA GLU A 18 -59.85 -56.02 -73.66
C GLU A 18 -58.76 -54.97 -73.82
N GLN A 19 -58.77 -54.20 -74.97
CA GLN A 19 -57.85 -53.11 -75.20
C GLN A 19 -58.10 -51.94 -74.18
N GLU A 20 -59.35 -51.59 -73.94
CA GLU A 20 -59.65 -50.53 -72.90
C GLU A 20 -59.23 -50.96 -71.52
N ILE A 21 -59.46 -52.24 -71.15
CA ILE A 21 -58.99 -52.77 -69.87
C ILE A 21 -57.47 -52.77 -69.82
N ALA A 22 -56.77 -53.16 -70.86
CA ALA A 22 -55.33 -53.18 -70.91
C ALA A 22 -54.75 -51.74 -70.80
N SER A 23 -55.35 -50.79 -71.58
CA SER A 23 -54.91 -49.37 -71.47
C SER A 23 -55.23 -48.78 -70.03
N GLY A 24 -56.40 -49.16 -69.47
CA GLY A 24 -56.74 -48.77 -68.06
C GLY A 24 -55.76 -49.32 -67.05
N TRP A 25 -55.28 -50.55 -67.25
CA TRP A 25 -54.25 -51.12 -66.36
C TRP A 25 -52.85 -50.41 -66.54
N GLU A 26 -52.48 -50.07 -67.77
CA GLU A 26 -51.28 -49.32 -68.08
C GLU A 26 -51.33 -47.94 -67.42
N GLU A 27 -52.45 -47.23 -67.50
CA GLU A 27 -52.65 -45.93 -66.89
C GLU A 27 -52.64 -46.04 -65.35
N TYR A 28 -53.26 -47.09 -64.82
CA TYR A 28 -53.23 -47.37 -63.37
C TYR A 28 -51.81 -47.64 -62.88
N TYR A 29 -51.04 -48.50 -63.53
CA TYR A 29 -49.66 -48.78 -63.16
C TYR A 29 -48.73 -47.59 -63.34
N ALA A 30 -48.98 -46.77 -64.36
CA ALA A 30 -48.21 -45.51 -64.54
C ALA A 30 -48.53 -44.53 -63.37
N GLY A 31 -49.79 -44.37 -63.03
CA GLY A 31 -50.17 -43.52 -61.89
C GLY A 31 -49.68 -44.05 -60.55
N GLU A 32 -49.68 -45.37 -60.32
CA GLU A 32 -49.12 -46.00 -59.15
C GLU A 32 -47.62 -45.81 -59.06
N ALA A 33 -46.90 -45.89 -60.15
CA ALA A 33 -45.48 -45.67 -60.25
C ALA A 33 -45.13 -44.19 -59.95
N GLU A 34 -45.91 -43.25 -60.53
CA GLU A 34 -45.75 -41.81 -60.28
C GLU A 34 -46.04 -41.48 -58.80
N ALA A 35 -47.12 -42.00 -58.22
CA ALA A 35 -47.45 -41.80 -56.77
C ALA A 35 -46.38 -42.39 -55.83
N ASN A 36 -45.87 -43.60 -56.22
CA ASN A 36 -44.78 -44.20 -55.40
C ASN A 36 -43.45 -43.38 -55.53
N ALA A 37 -43.19 -42.80 -56.66
CA ALA A 37 -42.02 -41.92 -56.86
C ALA A 37 -42.16 -40.61 -56.07
N GLU A 38 -43.34 -39.99 -56.05
CA GLU A 38 -43.62 -38.81 -55.23
C GLU A 38 -43.54 -39.13 -53.73
N ILE A 39 -44.07 -40.31 -53.31
CA ILE A 39 -43.94 -40.75 -51.91
C ILE A 39 -42.47 -40.95 -51.55
N ALA A 40 -41.67 -41.60 -52.39
CA ALA A 40 -40.25 -41.82 -52.16
C ALA A 40 -39.48 -40.53 -52.10
N GLU A 41 -39.77 -39.54 -52.99
CA GLU A 41 -39.17 -38.20 -52.93
C GLU A 41 -39.61 -37.47 -51.64
N GLY A 42 -40.86 -37.60 -51.25
CA GLY A 42 -41.37 -37.04 -49.99
C GLY A 42 -40.66 -37.64 -48.77
N GLU A 43 -40.51 -38.97 -48.73
CA GLU A 43 -39.79 -39.66 -47.63
C GLU A 43 -38.32 -39.26 -47.58
N GLN A 44 -37.68 -39.09 -48.74
CA GLN A 44 -36.28 -38.58 -48.80
C GLN A 44 -36.18 -37.16 -48.21
N LYS A 45 -37.07 -36.24 -48.63
CA LYS A 45 -37.10 -34.87 -48.10
C LYS A 45 -37.36 -34.84 -46.57
N ILE A 46 -38.21 -35.73 -46.06
CA ILE A 46 -38.45 -35.88 -44.63
C ILE A 46 -37.18 -36.38 -43.93
N ALA A 47 -36.49 -37.35 -44.49
CA ALA A 47 -35.24 -37.85 -43.92
C ALA A 47 -34.12 -36.79 -43.90
N GLU A 48 -33.96 -36.02 -44.99
CA GLU A 48 -33.05 -34.91 -45.06
C GLU A 48 -33.37 -33.82 -44.00
N ALA A 49 -34.64 -33.42 -43.89
CA ALA A 49 -35.09 -32.45 -42.89
C ALA A 49 -34.94 -32.96 -41.45
N GLN A 50 -35.09 -34.27 -41.21
CA GLN A 50 -34.84 -34.88 -39.91
C GLN A 50 -33.35 -34.88 -39.56
N ALA A 51 -32.45 -35.09 -40.51
CA ALA A 51 -31.01 -35.00 -40.34
C ALA A 51 -30.58 -33.55 -40.01
N GLU A 52 -31.06 -32.57 -40.79
CA GLU A 52 -30.81 -31.16 -40.53
C GLU A 52 -31.33 -30.72 -39.13
N LEU A 53 -32.50 -31.21 -38.74
CA LEU A 53 -33.04 -30.92 -37.40
C LEU A 53 -32.22 -31.58 -36.28
N ALA A 54 -31.66 -32.77 -36.54
CA ALA A 54 -30.79 -33.44 -35.57
C ALA A 54 -29.45 -32.69 -35.41
N ASP A 55 -28.86 -32.25 -36.53
CA ASP A 55 -27.65 -31.46 -36.52
C ASP A 55 -27.87 -30.10 -35.83
N ALA A 56 -28.95 -29.39 -36.15
CA ALA A 56 -29.30 -28.14 -35.50
C ALA A 56 -29.56 -28.30 -34.00
N LYS A 57 -30.18 -29.44 -33.59
CA LYS A 57 -30.36 -29.75 -32.16
C LYS A 57 -29.03 -30.05 -31.47
N ALA A 58 -28.08 -30.68 -32.13
CA ALA A 58 -26.74 -30.92 -31.61
C ALA A 58 -25.99 -29.62 -31.46
N GLU A 59 -26.04 -28.75 -32.46
CA GLU A 59 -25.42 -27.40 -32.40
C GLU A 59 -26.00 -26.52 -31.29
N VAL A 60 -27.34 -26.56 -31.10
CA VAL A 60 -27.98 -25.83 -29.97
C VAL A 60 -27.62 -26.45 -28.59
N ALA A 61 -27.39 -27.77 -28.54
CA ALA A 61 -27.01 -28.45 -27.30
C ALA A 61 -25.56 -28.16 -26.90
N GLU A 62 -24.68 -27.83 -27.88
CA GLU A 62 -23.31 -27.40 -27.64
C GLU A 62 -23.21 -25.91 -27.26
N LEU A 63 -24.26 -25.12 -27.52
CA LEU A 63 -24.29 -23.72 -27.08
C LEU A 63 -24.30 -23.65 -25.54
N GLU A 64 -23.24 -23.08 -24.98
CA GLU A 64 -23.21 -22.78 -23.55
C GLU A 64 -24.37 -21.85 -23.15
N LYS A 65 -24.95 -22.10 -21.95
CA LYS A 65 -25.97 -21.20 -21.44
C LYS A 65 -25.43 -19.80 -21.31
N PRO A 66 -26.09 -18.77 -21.85
CA PRO A 66 -25.60 -17.40 -21.74
C PRO A 66 -25.47 -17.03 -20.27
N LYS A 67 -24.26 -16.63 -19.88
CA LYS A 67 -23.98 -16.09 -18.57
C LYS A 67 -24.28 -14.59 -18.59
N TRP A 68 -25.09 -14.14 -17.65
CA TRP A 68 -25.39 -12.73 -17.46
C TRP A 68 -24.36 -12.14 -16.52
N TYR A 69 -23.54 -11.21 -16.98
CA TYR A 69 -22.64 -10.41 -16.16
C TYR A 69 -23.34 -9.09 -15.85
N ILE A 70 -23.74 -8.91 -14.60
CA ILE A 70 -24.37 -7.68 -14.13
C ILE A 70 -23.32 -6.93 -13.33
N TYR A 71 -22.76 -5.90 -13.93
CA TYR A 71 -21.77 -5.01 -13.29
C TYR A 71 -22.48 -3.80 -12.70
N ASP A 72 -22.22 -3.53 -11.43
CA ASP A 72 -22.59 -2.27 -10.80
C ASP A 72 -21.43 -1.25 -10.94
N ARG A 73 -21.61 -0.07 -10.34
CA ARG A 73 -20.58 0.98 -10.40
C ARG A 73 -19.33 0.59 -9.63
N ASN A 74 -19.42 -0.27 -8.62
CA ASN A 74 -18.29 -0.69 -7.80
C ASN A 74 -17.43 -1.74 -8.50
N ASP A 75 -18.00 -2.44 -9.49
CA ASP A 75 -17.25 -3.38 -10.34
C ASP A 75 -16.40 -2.68 -11.40
N LEU A 76 -16.58 -1.34 -11.57
CA LEU A 76 -15.74 -0.56 -12.47
C LEU A 76 -14.39 -0.25 -11.79
N PRO A 77 -13.25 -0.74 -12.33
CA PRO A 77 -11.94 -0.59 -11.69
C PRO A 77 -11.54 0.86 -11.42
N ASP A 78 -11.87 1.78 -12.31
CA ASP A 78 -11.55 3.21 -12.16
C ASP A 78 -12.36 3.86 -11.04
N TYR A 79 -13.60 3.43 -10.84
CA TYR A 79 -14.46 3.97 -9.79
C TYR A 79 -14.10 3.41 -8.41
N SER A 80 -13.94 2.10 -8.29
CA SER A 80 -13.50 1.45 -7.03
C SER A 80 -12.09 1.90 -6.66
N GLY A 81 -11.17 1.96 -7.61
CA GLY A 81 -9.80 2.43 -7.39
C GLY A 81 -9.71 3.87 -6.87
N TYR A 82 -10.63 4.77 -7.27
CA TYR A 82 -10.71 6.11 -6.67
C TYR A 82 -11.11 6.05 -5.19
N GLY A 83 -12.08 5.20 -4.85
CA GLY A 83 -12.51 4.94 -3.48
C GLY A 83 -11.37 4.41 -2.61
N ASP A 84 -10.67 3.40 -3.09
CA ASP A 84 -9.52 2.78 -2.43
C ASP A 84 -8.39 3.79 -2.17
N ASN A 85 -8.08 4.65 -3.14
CA ASN A 85 -7.09 5.71 -2.97
C ASN A 85 -7.52 6.74 -1.92
N ALA A 86 -8.81 7.08 -1.85
CA ALA A 86 -9.35 7.98 -0.83
C ALA A 86 -9.25 7.35 0.58
N ASP A 87 -9.55 6.06 0.72
CA ASP A 87 -9.43 5.34 1.99
C ASP A 87 -7.97 5.19 2.45
N ARG A 88 -7.02 5.00 1.53
CA ARG A 88 -5.57 5.06 1.83
C ARG A 88 -5.16 6.41 2.38
N MET A 89 -5.57 7.50 1.74
CA MET A 89 -5.29 8.85 2.21
C MET A 89 -5.90 9.10 3.60
N LYS A 90 -7.10 8.59 3.84
CA LYS A 90 -7.74 8.65 5.16
C LYS A 90 -6.93 7.89 6.21
N ALA A 91 -6.48 6.67 5.94
CA ALA A 91 -5.67 5.89 6.87
C ALA A 91 -4.35 6.59 7.23
N ILE A 92 -3.65 7.18 6.24
CA ILE A 92 -2.47 8.03 6.48
C ILE A 92 -2.84 9.23 7.34
N GLY A 93 -3.96 9.89 7.01
CA GLY A 93 -4.48 11.07 7.73
C GLY A 93 -4.90 10.79 9.16
N GLU A 94 -5.20 9.56 9.55
CA GLU A 94 -5.53 9.18 10.92
C GLU A 94 -4.28 8.95 11.79
N VAL A 95 -3.21 8.40 11.23
CA VAL A 95 -2.01 8.00 11.99
C VAL A 95 -1.05 9.18 12.24
N PHE A 96 -0.75 9.96 11.21
CA PHE A 96 0.24 11.02 11.31
C PHE A 96 -0.11 12.13 12.32
N PRO A 97 -1.35 12.63 12.39
CA PRO A 97 -1.72 13.66 13.36
C PRO A 97 -1.48 13.25 14.81
N VAL A 98 -1.66 11.97 15.16
CA VAL A 98 -1.40 11.48 16.52
C VAL A 98 0.04 11.78 16.95
N ILE A 99 0.99 11.51 16.07
CA ILE A 99 2.40 11.75 16.35
C ILE A 99 2.70 13.25 16.42
N PHE A 100 2.13 14.05 15.50
CA PHE A 100 2.29 15.50 15.54
C PHE A 100 1.72 16.10 16.83
N PHE A 101 0.54 15.67 17.29
CA PHE A 101 -0.05 16.13 18.54
C PHE A 101 0.75 15.71 19.76
N LEU A 102 1.33 14.49 19.79
CA LEU A 102 2.22 14.06 20.87
C LEU A 102 3.47 14.95 20.96
N VAL A 103 4.09 15.26 19.82
CA VAL A 103 5.26 16.16 19.78
C VAL A 103 4.86 17.57 20.19
N ALA A 104 3.72 18.08 19.70
CA ALA A 104 3.21 19.40 20.08
C ALA A 104 2.91 19.49 21.59
N ALA A 105 2.32 18.45 22.19
CA ALA A 105 2.10 18.36 23.62
C ALA A 105 3.42 18.40 24.42
N LEU A 106 4.44 17.67 23.95
CA LEU A 106 5.77 17.67 24.55
C LEU A 106 6.43 19.05 24.50
N ILE A 107 6.35 19.73 23.35
CA ILE A 107 6.87 21.11 23.19
C ILE A 107 6.11 22.07 24.11
N SER A 108 4.78 21.98 24.15
CA SER A 108 3.94 22.82 25.00
C SER A 108 4.25 22.62 26.48
N LEU A 109 4.35 21.37 26.93
CA LEU A 109 4.73 21.05 28.30
C LEU A 109 6.11 21.63 28.67
N THR A 110 7.06 21.53 27.75
CA THR A 110 8.42 22.05 27.96
C THR A 110 8.43 23.56 28.06
N THR A 111 7.78 24.23 27.10
CA THR A 111 7.72 25.67 27.01
C THR A 111 6.97 26.30 28.19
N MET A 112 5.83 25.72 28.57
CA MET A 112 5.03 26.20 29.68
C MET A 112 5.71 25.94 31.04
N THR A 113 6.32 24.77 31.24
CA THR A 113 7.11 24.52 32.45
C THR A 113 8.19 25.57 32.61
N ARG A 114 8.92 25.89 31.54
CA ARG A 114 9.97 26.92 31.57
C ARG A 114 9.41 28.31 31.86
N MET A 115 8.33 28.71 31.17
CA MET A 115 7.70 30.03 31.35
C MET A 115 7.24 30.22 32.80
N VAL A 116 6.70 29.19 33.41
CA VAL A 116 6.27 29.21 34.82
C VAL A 116 7.48 29.24 35.78
N GLU A 117 8.54 28.45 35.49
CA GLU A 117 9.78 28.45 36.30
C GLU A 117 10.53 29.79 36.23
N GLU A 118 10.58 30.46 35.05
CA GLU A 118 11.19 31.79 34.90
C GLU A 118 10.44 32.89 35.66
N GLN A 119 9.12 32.76 35.84
CA GLN A 119 8.29 33.73 36.56
C GLN A 119 8.02 33.32 38.04
N ARG A 120 8.78 32.36 38.55
CA ARG A 120 8.59 31.78 39.90
C ARG A 120 8.54 32.83 41.02
N THR A 121 9.40 33.82 40.97
CA THR A 121 9.43 34.91 41.95
C THR A 121 8.15 35.78 41.90
N GLN A 122 7.68 36.11 40.68
CA GLN A 122 6.43 36.85 40.47
C GLN A 122 5.23 36.04 40.99
N ILE A 123 5.20 34.73 40.71
CA ILE A 123 4.16 33.83 41.23
C ILE A 123 4.19 33.81 42.75
N GLY A 124 5.38 33.74 43.34
CA GLY A 124 5.56 33.82 44.81
C GLY A 124 5.01 35.11 45.41
N THR A 125 5.31 36.25 44.79
CA THR A 125 4.80 37.57 45.21
C THR A 125 3.28 37.64 45.11
N LEU A 126 2.68 37.22 44.00
CA LEU A 126 1.22 37.20 43.85
C LEU A 126 0.54 36.29 44.88
N LYS A 127 1.14 35.13 45.19
CA LYS A 127 0.65 34.24 46.25
C LYS A 127 0.77 34.86 47.63
N ALA A 128 1.87 35.59 47.91
CA ALA A 128 2.04 36.32 49.17
C ALA A 128 1.04 37.46 49.33
N LEU A 129 0.62 38.09 48.23
CA LEU A 129 -0.44 39.10 48.16
C LEU A 129 -1.85 38.52 48.26
N GLY A 130 -2.00 37.19 48.36
CA GLY A 130 -3.30 36.53 48.56
C GLY A 130 -4.04 36.14 47.27
N TYR A 131 -3.44 36.27 46.07
CA TYR A 131 -4.07 35.83 44.85
C TYR A 131 -4.32 34.31 44.84
N ALA A 132 -5.52 33.93 44.44
CA ALA A 132 -5.90 32.52 44.32
C ALA A 132 -5.11 31.79 43.21
N ARG A 133 -4.81 30.49 43.42
CA ARG A 133 -4.03 29.68 42.49
C ARG A 133 -4.61 29.66 41.08
N HIS A 134 -5.96 29.59 40.96
CA HIS A 134 -6.63 29.59 39.66
C HIS A 134 -6.49 30.94 38.94
N SER A 135 -6.47 32.06 39.67
CA SER A 135 -6.27 33.38 39.08
C SER A 135 -4.85 33.55 38.51
N ILE A 136 -3.84 33.02 39.23
CA ILE A 136 -2.46 33.04 38.72
C ILE A 136 -2.29 32.08 37.55
N ALA A 137 -2.88 30.87 37.59
CA ALA A 137 -2.87 29.93 36.48
C ALA A 137 -3.57 30.46 35.22
N GLY A 138 -4.63 31.26 35.41
CA GLY A 138 -5.42 31.85 34.33
C GLY A 138 -4.59 32.68 33.33
N LYS A 139 -3.53 33.35 33.79
CA LYS A 139 -2.59 34.08 32.93
C LYS A 139 -1.88 33.11 31.93
N TYR A 140 -1.40 31.97 32.39
CA TYR A 140 -0.66 30.98 31.60
C TYR A 140 -1.60 30.20 30.70
N LEU A 141 -2.78 29.84 31.23
CA LEU A 141 -3.83 29.18 30.44
C LEU A 141 -4.37 30.08 29.35
N GLY A 142 -4.58 31.38 29.61
CA GLY A 142 -5.00 32.36 28.60
C GLY A 142 -3.96 32.51 27.50
N TYR A 143 -2.68 32.55 27.85
CA TYR A 143 -1.61 32.59 26.85
C TYR A 143 -1.60 31.33 25.99
N ALA A 144 -1.64 30.16 26.60
CA ALA A 144 -1.65 28.87 25.89
C ALA A 144 -2.90 28.74 25.00
N PHE A 145 -4.06 29.14 25.50
CA PHE A 145 -5.31 29.13 24.76
C PHE A 145 -5.25 30.03 23.50
N LEU A 146 -4.85 31.30 23.66
CA LEU A 146 -4.77 32.25 22.56
C LEU A 146 -3.74 31.82 21.51
N ALA A 147 -2.54 31.38 21.96
CA ALA A 147 -1.50 30.92 21.05
C ALA A 147 -1.95 29.69 20.25
N THR A 148 -2.61 28.72 20.90
CA THR A 148 -3.12 27.52 20.23
C THR A 148 -4.30 27.85 19.32
N LEU A 149 -5.20 28.74 19.73
CA LEU A 149 -6.35 29.14 18.92
C LEU A 149 -5.88 29.81 17.62
N LEU A 150 -4.96 30.79 17.73
CA LEU A 150 -4.41 31.47 16.55
C LEU A 150 -3.63 30.50 15.64
N GLY A 151 -2.83 29.62 16.24
CA GLY A 151 -2.09 28.59 15.49
C GLY A 151 -3.03 27.61 14.80
N SER A 152 -4.09 27.17 15.48
CA SER A 152 -5.11 26.29 14.88
C SER A 152 -5.88 26.98 13.76
N ALA A 153 -6.28 28.23 13.94
CA ALA A 153 -6.95 29.00 12.88
C ALA A 153 -6.07 29.13 11.64
N ALA A 154 -4.79 29.52 11.82
CA ALA A 154 -3.84 29.60 10.71
C ALA A 154 -3.61 28.22 10.05
N GLY A 155 -3.46 27.16 10.87
CA GLY A 155 -3.26 25.81 10.38
C GLY A 155 -4.44 25.24 9.59
N ILE A 156 -5.67 25.48 10.05
CA ILE A 156 -6.89 25.08 9.33
C ILE A 156 -7.00 25.84 8.02
N PHE A 157 -6.83 27.18 8.06
CA PHE A 157 -6.97 28.03 6.88
C PHE A 157 -5.98 27.65 5.77
N THR A 158 -4.72 27.35 6.14
CA THR A 158 -3.68 26.97 5.16
C THR A 158 -3.74 25.47 4.83
N GLY A 159 -3.90 24.62 5.83
CA GLY A 159 -3.82 23.16 5.69
C GLY A 159 -4.97 22.59 4.86
N GLU A 160 -6.22 23.01 5.13
CA GLU A 160 -7.40 22.53 4.39
C GLU A 160 -7.48 23.02 2.94
N LYS A 161 -6.58 23.91 2.52
CA LYS A 161 -6.49 24.34 1.12
C LYS A 161 -5.26 23.80 0.42
N ILE A 162 -4.09 23.90 1.05
CA ILE A 162 -2.83 23.58 0.41
C ILE A 162 -2.67 22.05 0.24
N PHE A 163 -2.91 21.29 1.30
CA PHE A 163 -2.67 19.84 1.22
C PHE A 163 -3.66 19.11 0.31
N PRO A 164 -5.00 19.32 0.38
CA PRO A 164 -5.90 18.70 -0.57
C PRO A 164 -5.61 19.12 -2.02
N TYR A 165 -5.27 20.40 -2.26
CA TYR A 165 -4.90 20.86 -3.60
C TYR A 165 -3.69 20.11 -4.15
N ILE A 166 -2.63 19.93 -3.34
CA ILE A 166 -1.42 19.20 -3.75
C ILE A 166 -1.76 17.72 -4.02
N ILE A 167 -2.54 17.08 -3.13
CA ILE A 167 -2.89 15.66 -3.25
C ILE A 167 -3.76 15.43 -4.49
N ILE A 168 -4.82 16.22 -4.68
CA ILE A 168 -5.72 16.06 -5.83
C ILE A 168 -4.96 16.25 -7.15
N ASN A 169 -4.06 17.25 -7.23
CA ASN A 169 -3.24 17.44 -8.43
C ASN A 169 -2.26 16.29 -8.66
N ALA A 170 -1.72 15.69 -7.59
CA ALA A 170 -0.86 14.52 -7.71
C ALA A 170 -1.62 13.33 -8.33
N TYR A 171 -2.84 13.07 -7.85
CA TYR A 171 -3.71 12.02 -8.38
C TYR A 171 -4.34 12.39 -9.73
N GLY A 172 -4.26 13.64 -10.18
CA GLY A 172 -4.73 14.09 -11.49
C GLY A 172 -4.05 13.43 -12.69
N ILE A 173 -2.91 12.78 -12.48
CA ILE A 173 -2.23 11.94 -13.46
C ILE A 173 -3.07 10.68 -13.76
N MET A 174 -3.68 10.09 -12.72
CA MET A 174 -4.46 8.85 -12.82
C MET A 174 -5.93 9.10 -13.15
N TYR A 175 -6.49 10.19 -12.65
CA TYR A 175 -7.91 10.48 -12.79
C TYR A 175 -8.11 11.80 -13.53
N LYS A 176 -8.92 11.79 -14.60
CA LYS A 176 -9.35 13.03 -15.26
C LYS A 176 -10.35 13.73 -14.35
N HIS A 177 -9.97 14.88 -13.86
CA HIS A 177 -10.85 15.74 -13.05
C HIS A 177 -11.71 16.65 -13.93
N MET A 178 -12.84 17.11 -13.38
CA MET A 178 -13.55 18.24 -13.93
C MET A 178 -12.66 19.50 -13.84
N ASN A 179 -12.90 20.48 -14.71
CA ASN A 179 -12.08 21.69 -14.81
C ASN A 179 -12.02 22.52 -13.52
N GLU A 180 -12.96 22.33 -12.60
CA GLU A 180 -13.00 23.03 -11.31
C GLU A 180 -12.81 22.04 -10.16
N LEU A 181 -11.71 22.22 -9.43
CA LEU A 181 -11.44 21.46 -8.20
C LEU A 181 -12.19 22.10 -7.02
N LEU A 182 -13.24 21.44 -6.56
CA LEU A 182 -13.97 21.88 -5.37
C LEU A 182 -13.26 21.38 -4.11
N ILE A 183 -12.64 22.29 -3.36
CA ILE A 183 -11.98 22.01 -2.08
C ILE A 183 -12.72 22.78 -0.98
N PRO A 184 -13.88 22.32 -0.49
CA PRO A 184 -14.60 22.97 0.59
C PRO A 184 -13.83 22.84 1.92
N TYR A 185 -14.02 23.80 2.83
CA TYR A 185 -13.56 23.65 4.21
C TYR A 185 -14.42 22.61 4.94
N ASN A 186 -13.77 21.65 5.60
CA ASN A 186 -14.47 20.70 6.44
C ASN A 186 -14.45 21.14 7.91
N VAL A 187 -15.49 21.90 8.30
CA VAL A 187 -15.61 22.48 9.65
C VAL A 187 -15.51 21.42 10.75
N MET A 188 -15.99 20.20 10.51
CA MET A 188 -15.95 19.11 11.51
C MET A 188 -14.52 18.66 11.80
N TYR A 189 -13.71 18.45 10.75
CA TYR A 189 -12.29 18.13 10.92
C TYR A 189 -11.51 19.30 11.52
N GLY A 190 -11.80 20.53 11.08
CA GLY A 190 -11.17 21.72 11.63
C GLY A 190 -11.43 21.87 13.14
N ILE A 191 -12.69 21.72 13.59
CA ILE A 191 -13.05 21.77 15.02
C ILE A 191 -12.39 20.61 15.78
N GLY A 192 -12.40 19.40 15.22
CA GLY A 192 -11.75 18.24 15.85
C GLY A 192 -10.25 18.43 16.04
N ALA A 193 -9.54 18.92 15.02
CA ALA A 193 -8.12 19.22 15.10
C ALA A 193 -7.79 20.34 16.11
N ALA A 194 -8.54 21.47 16.05
CA ALA A 194 -8.38 22.56 17.00
C ALA A 194 -8.70 22.14 18.43
N GLY A 195 -9.76 21.35 18.63
CA GLY A 195 -10.11 20.80 19.94
C GLY A 195 -9.03 19.90 20.53
N THR A 196 -8.47 19.00 19.71
CA THR A 196 -7.36 18.12 20.14
C THR A 196 -6.10 18.94 20.46
N ALA A 197 -5.75 19.93 19.64
CA ALA A 197 -4.62 20.81 19.88
C ALA A 197 -4.80 21.61 21.20
N LEU A 198 -5.98 22.19 21.41
CA LEU A 198 -6.32 22.89 22.64
C LEU A 198 -6.27 21.98 23.86
N PHE A 199 -6.83 20.78 23.76
CA PHE A 199 -6.77 19.81 24.85
C PHE A 199 -5.32 19.46 25.21
N CYS A 200 -4.49 19.12 24.25
CA CYS A 200 -3.07 18.79 24.47
C CYS A 200 -2.29 19.94 25.11
N THR A 201 -2.44 21.16 24.59
CA THR A 201 -1.69 22.33 25.08
C THR A 201 -2.18 22.81 26.44
N LEU A 202 -3.49 22.85 26.67
CA LEU A 202 -4.05 23.23 27.97
C LEU A 202 -3.74 22.18 29.05
N ALA A 203 -3.85 20.88 28.74
CA ALA A 203 -3.46 19.83 29.67
C ALA A 203 -1.98 19.94 30.07
N ALA A 204 -1.10 20.14 29.09
CA ALA A 204 0.33 20.37 29.32
C ALA A 204 0.57 21.62 30.19
N THR A 205 -0.16 22.71 29.97
CA THR A 205 -0.06 23.96 30.73
C THR A 205 -0.56 23.77 32.19
N ILE A 206 -1.67 23.07 32.36
CA ILE A 206 -2.19 22.75 33.70
C ILE A 206 -1.18 21.92 34.49
N LEU A 207 -0.59 20.89 33.88
CA LEU A 207 0.43 20.05 34.50
C LEU A 207 1.68 20.87 34.88
N ALA A 208 2.12 21.78 34.03
CA ALA A 208 3.24 22.67 34.28
C ALA A 208 2.95 23.63 35.45
N CYS A 209 1.77 24.28 35.45
CA CYS A 209 1.37 25.20 36.52
C CYS A 209 1.12 24.51 37.86
N TYR A 210 0.50 23.31 37.84
CA TYR A 210 0.13 22.59 39.06
C TYR A 210 1.31 22.35 39.97
N LYS A 211 2.45 21.96 39.41
CA LYS A 211 3.66 21.67 40.17
C LYS A 211 4.17 22.91 40.92
N GLU A 212 4.32 24.05 40.27
CA GLU A 212 4.88 25.27 40.87
C GLU A 212 3.85 25.98 41.77
N LEU A 213 2.57 25.99 41.38
CA LEU A 213 1.52 26.60 42.20
C LEU A 213 1.20 25.83 43.50
N ARG A 214 1.67 24.60 43.66
CA ARG A 214 1.55 23.83 44.88
C ARG A 214 2.58 24.25 45.94
N GLU A 215 3.74 24.80 45.54
CA GLU A 215 4.79 25.26 46.46
C GLU A 215 4.35 26.48 47.25
N GLN A 216 4.94 26.67 48.46
CA GLN A 216 4.67 27.83 49.32
C GLN A 216 5.26 29.11 48.72
N ALA A 217 4.66 30.29 48.99
CA ALA A 217 5.11 31.58 48.49
C ALA A 217 6.58 31.87 48.86
N ALA A 218 6.97 31.58 50.10
CA ALA A 218 8.35 31.78 50.57
C ALA A 218 9.39 30.90 49.86
N GLN A 219 9.00 29.69 49.41
CA GLN A 219 9.88 28.80 48.65
C GLN A 219 10.00 29.24 47.19
N LEU A 220 8.93 29.82 46.63
CA LEU A 220 8.93 30.35 45.27
C LEU A 220 9.80 31.61 45.12
N MET A 221 9.89 32.41 46.17
CA MET A 221 10.71 33.63 46.18
C MET A 221 12.19 33.35 46.42
N ARG A 222 12.56 32.16 46.90
CA ARG A 222 13.95 31.77 47.07
C ARG A 222 14.52 31.21 45.78
N PRO A 223 15.80 31.52 45.45
CA PRO A 223 16.46 30.87 44.32
C PRO A 223 16.44 29.34 44.47
N PRO A 224 16.18 28.58 43.40
CA PRO A 224 16.20 27.12 43.49
C PRO A 224 17.58 26.62 43.93
N THR A 225 17.60 25.73 44.91
CA THR A 225 18.84 25.13 45.41
C THR A 225 19.55 24.39 44.30
N PRO A 226 20.87 24.58 44.11
CA PRO A 226 21.64 23.86 43.09
C PRO A 226 21.47 22.34 43.27
N LYS A 227 21.10 21.65 42.19
CA LYS A 227 20.99 20.19 42.26
C LYS A 227 22.38 19.59 42.50
N GLN A 228 22.49 18.76 43.56
CA GLN A 228 23.72 18.07 43.88
C GLN A 228 24.18 17.17 42.72
N GLY A 229 25.48 17.16 42.44
CA GLY A 229 26.07 16.29 41.39
C GLY A 229 25.91 14.82 41.78
N GLN A 230 25.27 14.04 40.93
CA GLN A 230 25.17 12.58 41.05
C GLN A 230 26.26 11.91 40.21
N ARG A 231 26.80 10.78 40.69
CA ARG A 231 27.70 9.93 39.91
C ARG A 231 26.98 9.40 38.67
N VAL A 232 27.64 9.47 37.55
CA VAL A 232 27.08 9.06 36.25
C VAL A 232 27.40 7.59 35.98
N VAL A 233 26.47 6.84 35.39
CA VAL A 233 26.68 5.43 35.02
C VAL A 233 27.90 5.26 34.15
N PHE A 234 28.19 6.24 33.26
CA PHE A 234 29.38 6.27 32.42
C PHE A 234 30.71 6.32 33.17
N GLU A 235 30.71 6.78 34.42
CA GLU A 235 31.90 6.74 35.30
C GLU A 235 32.30 5.30 35.66
N LYS A 236 31.35 4.34 35.61
CA LYS A 236 31.62 2.92 35.81
C LYS A 236 32.39 2.28 34.65
N ILE A 237 32.31 2.88 33.45
CA ILE A 237 33.07 2.43 32.28
C ILE A 237 34.43 3.16 32.29
N THR A 238 35.33 2.70 33.13
CA THR A 238 36.60 3.36 33.43
C THR A 238 37.50 3.57 32.21
N PHE A 239 37.47 2.67 31.24
CA PHE A 239 38.25 2.77 30.02
C PHE A 239 37.85 3.98 29.16
N LEU A 240 36.53 4.17 28.95
CA LEU A 240 36.01 5.30 28.17
C LEU A 240 36.15 6.61 28.94
N TRP A 241 35.88 6.58 30.26
CA TRP A 241 35.93 7.76 31.12
C TRP A 241 37.34 8.36 31.24
N LYS A 242 38.39 7.53 31.31
CA LYS A 242 39.79 8.00 31.42
C LYS A 242 40.25 8.73 30.15
N ARG A 243 39.74 8.36 28.96
CA ARG A 243 40.10 8.99 27.68
C ARG A 243 39.41 10.33 27.41
N LEU A 244 38.33 10.65 28.15
CA LEU A 244 37.62 11.92 27.97
C LEU A 244 38.35 13.09 28.63
N ASN A 245 38.44 14.21 27.92
CA ASN A 245 38.94 15.47 28.45
C ASN A 245 37.97 16.05 29.49
N PHE A 246 38.44 16.96 30.33
CA PHE A 246 37.65 17.61 31.40
C PHE A 246 36.33 18.18 30.88
N SER A 247 36.36 18.90 29.74
CA SER A 247 35.16 19.49 29.12
C SER A 247 34.12 18.46 28.75
N TRP A 248 34.50 17.29 28.21
CA TRP A 248 33.59 16.18 27.90
C TRP A 248 33.01 15.53 29.16
N LYS A 249 33.86 15.35 30.21
CA LYS A 249 33.39 14.82 31.49
C LYS A 249 32.38 15.75 32.14
N ALA A 250 32.59 17.06 32.06
CA ALA A 250 31.65 18.07 32.56
C ALA A 250 30.34 18.05 31.79
N SER A 251 30.38 17.97 30.44
CA SER A 251 29.19 17.89 29.58
C SER A 251 28.34 16.64 29.90
N VAL A 252 28.96 15.46 30.01
CA VAL A 252 28.25 14.20 30.33
C VAL A 252 27.61 14.25 31.74
N ARG A 253 28.34 14.81 32.76
CA ARG A 253 27.78 15.00 34.08
C ARG A 253 26.59 15.95 34.09
N ASN A 254 26.63 17.01 33.27
CA ASN A 254 25.52 17.95 33.13
C ASN A 254 24.30 17.31 32.46
N LEU A 255 24.48 16.53 31.42
CA LEU A 255 23.40 15.81 30.76
C LEU A 255 22.60 14.94 31.74
N VAL A 256 23.29 14.20 32.60
CA VAL A 256 22.65 13.32 33.58
C VAL A 256 22.08 14.08 34.80
N ARG A 257 22.65 15.25 35.14
CA ARG A 257 22.11 16.12 36.22
C ARG A 257 20.68 16.58 35.89
N TYR A 258 20.39 16.87 34.64
CA TYR A 258 19.10 17.36 34.16
C TYR A 258 18.32 16.28 33.40
N LYS A 259 18.05 15.13 34.06
CA LYS A 259 17.39 13.94 33.47
C LYS A 259 16.11 14.27 32.70
N LYS A 260 15.24 15.14 33.26
CA LYS A 260 13.99 15.53 32.58
C LYS A 260 14.27 16.15 31.22
N ARG A 261 15.19 17.12 31.17
CA ARG A 261 15.61 17.77 29.92
C ARG A 261 16.25 16.78 28.94
N PHE A 262 17.12 15.90 29.44
CA PHE A 262 17.79 14.87 28.66
C PHE A 262 16.75 14.00 27.92
N PHE A 263 15.81 13.43 28.63
CA PHE A 263 14.76 12.60 28.00
C PHE A 263 13.87 13.40 27.06
N MET A 264 13.44 14.61 27.45
CA MET A 264 12.60 15.45 26.58
C MET A 264 13.30 15.78 25.26
N THR A 265 14.62 16.05 25.30
CA THR A 265 15.39 16.33 24.09
C THR A 265 15.54 15.10 23.22
N ILE A 266 15.84 13.93 23.80
CA ILE A 266 15.93 12.66 23.06
C ILE A 266 14.60 12.30 22.41
N PHE A 267 13.49 12.38 23.15
CA PHE A 267 12.16 12.10 22.60
C PHE A 267 11.75 13.11 21.53
N GLY A 268 12.08 14.39 21.71
CA GLY A 268 11.79 15.43 20.73
C GLY A 268 12.56 15.22 19.42
N ILE A 269 13.90 15.08 19.50
CA ILE A 269 14.73 14.84 18.32
C ILE A 269 14.41 13.48 17.68
N GLY A 270 14.30 12.45 18.49
CA GLY A 270 14.01 11.11 18.02
C GLY A 270 12.62 10.96 17.41
N GLY A 271 11.62 11.66 17.95
CA GLY A 271 10.29 11.70 17.35
C GLY A 271 10.31 12.32 15.96
N CYS A 272 10.99 13.46 15.82
CA CYS A 272 11.12 14.11 14.51
C CYS A 272 11.91 13.28 13.49
N MET A 273 13.04 12.69 13.91
CA MET A 273 13.82 11.80 13.05
C MET A 273 13.03 10.54 12.71
N GLY A 274 12.28 9.99 13.67
CA GLY A 274 11.40 8.85 13.44
C GLY A 274 10.36 9.12 12.36
N LEU A 275 9.75 10.31 12.36
CA LEU A 275 8.82 10.73 11.30
C LEU A 275 9.48 10.86 9.93
N MET A 276 10.72 11.39 9.87
CA MET A 276 11.46 11.46 8.59
C MET A 276 11.80 10.05 8.07
N ILE A 277 12.21 9.13 8.96
CA ILE A 277 12.45 7.73 8.59
C ILE A 277 11.18 7.07 8.09
N VAL A 278 10.03 7.35 8.69
CA VAL A 278 8.74 6.85 8.18
C VAL A 278 8.45 7.40 6.77
N GLY A 279 8.66 8.70 6.54
CA GLY A 279 8.44 9.30 5.23
C GLY A 279 9.31 8.64 4.13
N PHE A 280 10.62 8.58 4.34
CA PHE A 280 11.53 7.92 3.39
C PHE A 280 11.29 6.41 3.31
N GLY A 281 11.06 5.75 4.45
CA GLY A 281 10.80 4.31 4.48
C GLY A 281 9.49 3.90 3.79
N LEU A 282 8.46 4.75 3.83
CA LEU A 282 7.24 4.53 3.02
C LEU A 282 7.58 4.57 1.53
N LYS A 283 8.40 5.55 1.11
CA LYS A 283 8.88 5.61 -0.27
C LYS A 283 9.58 4.32 -0.66
N ASP A 284 10.59 3.91 0.11
CA ASP A 284 11.36 2.68 -0.18
C ASP A 284 10.45 1.45 -0.29
N SER A 285 9.55 1.28 0.69
CA SER A 285 8.66 0.11 0.75
C SER A 285 7.60 0.08 -0.35
N ILE A 286 7.13 1.24 -0.81
CA ILE A 286 6.13 1.33 -1.87
C ILE A 286 6.78 1.10 -3.23
N PHE A 287 7.90 1.77 -3.51
CA PHE A 287 8.56 1.66 -4.81
C PHE A 287 9.29 0.32 -5.02
N ALA A 288 9.73 -0.34 -3.94
CA ALA A 288 10.31 -1.68 -4.03
C ALA A 288 9.34 -2.75 -4.55
N VAL A 289 8.01 -2.50 -4.45
CA VAL A 289 6.98 -3.45 -4.91
C VAL A 289 7.18 -3.82 -6.37
N VAL A 290 7.37 -2.84 -7.23
CA VAL A 290 7.50 -3.03 -8.68
C VAL A 290 8.73 -3.87 -9.03
N ASP A 291 9.87 -3.52 -8.44
CA ASP A 291 11.13 -4.21 -8.73
C ASP A 291 11.14 -5.65 -8.21
N ILE A 292 10.53 -5.90 -7.04
CA ILE A 292 10.45 -7.24 -6.48
C ILE A 292 9.42 -8.08 -7.26
N GLN A 293 8.21 -7.53 -7.50
CA GLN A 293 7.14 -8.26 -8.17
C GLN A 293 7.53 -8.68 -9.59
N TYR A 294 7.98 -7.72 -10.40
CA TYR A 294 8.24 -7.92 -11.83
C TYR A 294 9.72 -8.13 -12.18
N GLY A 295 10.61 -8.07 -11.21
CA GLY A 295 12.04 -8.37 -11.40
C GLY A 295 12.48 -9.68 -10.76
N GLU A 296 11.89 -10.05 -9.60
CA GLU A 296 12.31 -11.24 -8.85
C GLU A 296 11.27 -12.34 -8.82
N ILE A 297 9.95 -11.99 -8.72
CA ILE A 297 8.86 -12.97 -8.55
C ILE A 297 8.33 -13.40 -9.92
N GLN A 298 7.75 -12.51 -10.69
CA GLN A 298 7.23 -12.75 -12.03
C GLN A 298 8.26 -12.33 -13.06
N ARG A 299 8.97 -13.30 -13.64
CA ARG A 299 10.13 -13.08 -14.51
C ARG A 299 9.84 -13.38 -15.99
N TYR A 300 8.63 -13.08 -16.44
CA TYR A 300 8.21 -13.19 -17.84
C TYR A 300 7.88 -11.80 -18.38
N ASP A 301 8.00 -11.63 -19.70
CA ASP A 301 7.81 -10.33 -20.36
C ASP A 301 6.39 -10.13 -20.86
N GLY A 302 5.68 -11.23 -21.13
CA GLY A 302 4.30 -11.16 -21.56
C GLY A 302 3.50 -12.42 -21.22
N THR A 303 2.17 -12.24 -21.22
CA THR A 303 1.19 -13.30 -21.03
C THR A 303 0.16 -13.22 -22.13
N VAL A 304 -0.01 -14.29 -22.87
CA VAL A 304 -1.04 -14.46 -23.89
C VAL A 304 -2.22 -15.18 -23.24
N ILE A 305 -3.41 -14.62 -23.33
CA ILE A 305 -4.65 -15.31 -22.97
C ILE A 305 -5.27 -15.85 -24.24
N MET A 306 -5.62 -17.12 -24.25
CA MET A 306 -6.23 -17.78 -25.39
C MET A 306 -7.72 -17.50 -25.48
N ALA A 307 -8.27 -17.51 -26.67
CA ALA A 307 -9.70 -17.29 -26.90
C ALA A 307 -10.52 -18.45 -26.32
N GLU A 308 -11.63 -18.14 -25.66
CA GLU A 308 -12.60 -19.13 -25.22
C GLU A 308 -13.18 -19.83 -26.46
N GLY A 309 -13.24 -21.17 -26.42
CA GLY A 309 -13.70 -21.97 -27.56
C GLY A 309 -12.68 -22.17 -28.71
N ALA A 310 -11.45 -21.65 -28.56
CA ALA A 310 -10.38 -21.94 -29.54
C ALA A 310 -10.09 -23.45 -29.55
N SER A 311 -10.04 -24.02 -30.75
CA SER A 311 -9.70 -25.44 -30.93
C SER A 311 -8.27 -25.74 -30.44
N GLU A 312 -8.02 -26.98 -30.04
CA GLU A 312 -6.68 -27.44 -29.64
C GLU A 312 -5.60 -27.18 -30.72
N LYS A 313 -6.02 -27.11 -31.98
CA LYS A 313 -5.14 -26.76 -33.09
C LYS A 313 -4.75 -25.28 -33.04
N GLU A 314 -5.72 -24.38 -32.84
CA GLU A 314 -5.49 -22.94 -32.76
C GLU A 314 -4.67 -22.57 -31.52
N LYS A 315 -4.97 -23.19 -30.39
CA LYS A 315 -4.14 -23.06 -29.17
C LYS A 315 -2.71 -23.54 -29.41
N GLY A 316 -2.57 -24.67 -30.10
CA GLY A 316 -1.27 -25.22 -30.51
C GLY A 316 -0.49 -24.33 -31.49
N GLU A 317 -1.17 -23.61 -32.38
CA GLU A 317 -0.53 -22.66 -33.30
C GLU A 317 0.09 -21.47 -32.52
N VAL A 318 -0.58 -20.95 -31.50
CA VAL A 318 -0.04 -19.89 -30.59
C VAL A 318 1.22 -20.38 -29.90
N ALA A 319 1.17 -21.55 -29.25
CA ALA A 319 2.33 -22.11 -28.53
C ALA A 319 3.48 -22.42 -29.51
N GLN A 320 3.18 -22.93 -30.71
CA GLN A 320 4.19 -23.24 -31.72
C GLN A 320 4.83 -21.98 -32.35
N MET A 321 4.07 -20.90 -32.50
CA MET A 321 4.60 -19.62 -32.97
C MET A 321 5.60 -19.07 -31.96
N LEU A 322 5.26 -19.01 -30.68
CA LEU A 322 6.18 -18.59 -29.63
C LEU A 322 7.45 -19.43 -29.57
N GLY A 323 7.34 -20.75 -29.74
CA GLY A 323 8.51 -21.63 -29.77
C GLY A 323 9.41 -21.51 -31.00
N LYS A 324 8.98 -20.83 -32.05
CA LYS A 324 9.75 -20.62 -33.30
C LYS A 324 10.23 -19.18 -33.47
N GLU A 325 9.66 -18.24 -32.72
CA GLU A 325 10.00 -16.83 -32.79
C GLU A 325 11.43 -16.60 -32.29
N THR A 326 12.25 -15.92 -33.10
CA THR A 326 13.65 -15.67 -32.77
C THR A 326 13.86 -14.67 -31.65
N GLU A 327 12.86 -13.86 -31.36
CA GLU A 327 12.84 -12.88 -30.29
C GLU A 327 12.38 -13.48 -28.95
N VAL A 328 11.87 -14.73 -28.93
CA VAL A 328 11.43 -15.45 -27.72
C VAL A 328 12.55 -16.36 -27.24
N ASP A 329 12.94 -16.18 -25.98
CA ASP A 329 13.93 -17.03 -25.27
C ASP A 329 13.28 -18.31 -24.75
N ASP A 330 12.12 -18.19 -24.10
CA ASP A 330 11.39 -19.31 -23.52
C ASP A 330 9.88 -19.01 -23.41
N ALA A 331 9.05 -20.06 -23.47
CA ALA A 331 7.60 -19.94 -23.36
C ALA A 331 7.02 -21.14 -22.58
N MET A 332 6.04 -20.88 -21.73
CA MET A 332 5.40 -21.86 -20.86
C MET A 332 3.88 -21.75 -20.95
N GLU A 333 3.22 -22.84 -21.30
CA GLU A 333 1.75 -22.93 -21.24
C GLU A 333 1.29 -23.13 -19.79
N GLY A 334 0.10 -22.60 -19.46
CA GLY A 334 -0.50 -22.75 -18.14
C GLY A 334 -1.97 -22.39 -18.11
N ILE A 335 -2.59 -22.57 -16.94
CA ILE A 335 -3.91 -22.01 -16.65
C ILE A 335 -3.68 -20.72 -15.85
N LEU A 336 -4.32 -19.65 -16.30
CA LEU A 336 -4.45 -18.42 -15.52
C LEU A 336 -5.93 -18.02 -15.53
N THR A 337 -6.61 -18.29 -14.41
CA THR A 337 -8.04 -17.99 -14.27
C THR A 337 -8.34 -17.44 -12.88
N GLN A 338 -9.41 -16.67 -12.75
CA GLN A 338 -9.86 -16.16 -11.48
C GLN A 338 -10.77 -17.19 -10.80
N ILE A 339 -10.49 -17.48 -9.54
CA ILE A 339 -11.30 -18.38 -8.70
C ILE A 339 -11.57 -17.73 -7.35
N THR A 340 -12.64 -18.16 -6.68
CA THR A 340 -12.96 -17.72 -5.32
C THR A 340 -12.49 -18.76 -4.31
N ILE A 341 -11.67 -18.35 -3.33
CA ILE A 341 -11.21 -19.22 -2.24
C ILE A 341 -11.68 -18.70 -0.88
N GLY A 342 -11.77 -19.58 0.09
CA GLY A 342 -12.22 -19.17 1.42
C GLY A 342 -11.81 -20.09 2.55
N ASN A 343 -11.99 -19.58 3.78
CA ASN A 343 -11.87 -20.32 5.03
C ASN A 343 -13.10 -20.04 5.90
N GLY A 344 -14.16 -20.85 5.72
CA GLY A 344 -15.42 -20.71 6.45
C GLY A 344 -16.22 -19.46 6.05
N SER A 345 -16.08 -18.35 6.79
CA SER A 345 -16.88 -17.13 6.57
C SER A 345 -16.25 -16.08 5.65
N LYS A 346 -14.94 -16.19 5.39
CA LYS A 346 -14.20 -15.22 4.57
C LYS A 346 -13.97 -15.82 3.20
N TRP A 347 -14.26 -15.05 2.15
CA TRP A 347 -14.11 -15.44 0.75
C TRP A 347 -13.40 -14.31 -0.01
N HIS A 348 -12.48 -14.67 -0.88
CA HIS A 348 -11.71 -13.74 -1.69
C HIS A 348 -11.42 -14.33 -3.07
N ASP A 349 -11.37 -13.46 -4.06
CA ASP A 349 -10.98 -13.83 -5.41
C ASP A 349 -9.47 -13.85 -5.56
N VAL A 350 -8.95 -14.88 -6.19
CA VAL A 350 -7.52 -15.07 -6.45
C VAL A 350 -7.31 -15.61 -7.86
N TYR A 351 -6.14 -15.37 -8.41
CA TYR A 351 -5.73 -16.02 -9.65
C TYR A 351 -5.20 -17.42 -9.35
N LEU A 352 -5.78 -18.41 -10.02
CA LEU A 352 -5.26 -19.77 -10.06
C LEU A 352 -4.22 -19.84 -11.19
N ASP A 353 -2.99 -20.20 -10.85
CA ASP A 353 -1.89 -20.39 -11.78
C ASP A 353 -1.45 -21.86 -11.75
N VAL A 354 -1.63 -22.57 -12.89
CA VAL A 354 -1.28 -23.99 -13.04
C VAL A 354 -0.36 -24.14 -14.24
N PRO A 355 0.96 -24.24 -14.04
CA PRO A 355 1.90 -24.44 -15.13
C PRO A 355 1.77 -25.84 -15.73
N LYS A 356 1.94 -25.95 -17.04
CA LYS A 356 1.98 -27.23 -17.78
C LYS A 356 3.21 -28.04 -17.37
N ASP A 357 4.37 -27.39 -17.23
CA ASP A 357 5.61 -28.01 -16.76
C ASP A 357 6.09 -27.42 -15.44
N LYS A 358 5.93 -28.21 -14.36
CA LYS A 358 6.42 -27.84 -13.01
C LYS A 358 7.93 -27.66 -12.93
N LYS A 359 8.72 -28.17 -13.87
CA LYS A 359 10.19 -28.01 -13.87
C LYS A 359 10.61 -26.68 -14.48
N GLN A 360 9.90 -26.21 -15.48
CA GLN A 360 10.13 -24.93 -16.14
C GLN A 360 9.58 -23.76 -15.31
N PHE A 361 8.52 -23.98 -14.53
CA PHE A 361 7.84 -22.94 -13.74
C PHE A 361 8.76 -22.05 -12.89
N PRO A 362 9.78 -22.57 -12.17
CA PRO A 362 10.70 -21.74 -11.39
C PRO A 362 11.51 -20.73 -12.20
N GLU A 363 11.57 -20.87 -13.51
CA GLU A 363 12.21 -19.89 -14.40
C GLU A 363 11.30 -18.71 -14.69
N PHE A 364 9.98 -18.89 -14.64
CA PHE A 364 8.96 -17.87 -14.87
C PHE A 364 8.47 -17.21 -13.58
N VAL A 365 8.27 -18.00 -12.51
CA VAL A 365 7.77 -17.52 -11.23
C VAL A 365 8.61 -18.06 -10.09
N THR A 366 9.11 -17.16 -9.25
CA THR A 366 9.89 -17.53 -8.05
C THR A 366 8.98 -17.59 -6.83
N LEU A 367 8.77 -18.79 -6.30
CA LEU A 367 8.06 -18.99 -5.04
C LEU A 367 9.06 -18.99 -3.88
N LYS A 368 9.05 -17.95 -3.04
CA LYS A 368 9.93 -17.83 -1.87
C LYS A 368 9.18 -17.30 -0.65
N GLU A 369 9.68 -17.60 0.52
CA GLU A 369 9.20 -17.00 1.77
C GLU A 369 9.92 -15.67 2.01
N ARG A 370 9.17 -14.60 2.22
CA ARG A 370 9.71 -13.24 2.38
C ARG A 370 10.68 -13.07 3.55
N THR A 371 10.47 -13.80 4.65
CA THR A 371 11.25 -13.62 5.88
C THR A 371 12.55 -14.42 5.92
N THR A 372 12.57 -15.58 5.27
CA THR A 372 13.72 -16.52 5.31
C THR A 372 14.38 -16.68 3.94
N ASP A 373 13.80 -16.12 2.90
CA ASP A 373 14.22 -16.30 1.49
C ASP A 373 14.25 -17.78 1.04
N ARG A 374 13.52 -18.62 1.78
CA ARG A 374 13.41 -20.04 1.46
C ARG A 374 12.57 -20.22 0.21
N ARG A 375 13.15 -20.85 -0.82
CA ARG A 375 12.43 -21.16 -2.06
C ARG A 375 11.59 -22.41 -1.92
N TYR A 376 10.42 -22.41 -2.57
CA TYR A 376 9.49 -23.52 -2.62
C TYR A 376 9.35 -24.03 -4.05
N SER A 377 9.14 -25.34 -4.19
CA SER A 377 8.70 -25.98 -5.42
C SER A 377 7.24 -26.39 -5.30
N LEU A 378 6.52 -26.40 -6.41
CA LEU A 378 5.16 -26.95 -6.46
C LEU A 378 5.17 -28.47 -6.19
N ASP A 379 4.11 -28.96 -5.56
CA ASP A 379 3.92 -30.36 -5.18
C ASP A 379 2.70 -30.94 -5.87
N GLU A 380 2.65 -32.27 -5.99
CA GLU A 380 1.58 -32.98 -6.70
C GLU A 380 0.22 -32.99 -5.98
N LYS A 381 0.16 -32.58 -4.72
CA LYS A 381 -1.07 -32.69 -3.90
C LYS A 381 -1.40 -31.45 -3.08
N GLU A 382 -0.52 -30.50 -2.98
CA GLU A 382 -0.64 -29.36 -2.11
C GLU A 382 -0.42 -28.07 -2.92
N VAL A 383 -0.97 -26.97 -2.43
CA VAL A 383 -0.95 -25.68 -3.10
C VAL A 383 -0.05 -24.68 -2.40
N VAL A 384 0.44 -23.67 -3.12
CA VAL A 384 1.17 -22.54 -2.55
C VAL A 384 0.29 -21.31 -2.66
N LEU A 385 0.11 -20.60 -1.53
CA LEU A 385 -0.76 -19.44 -1.42
C LEU A 385 0.08 -18.18 -1.17
N THR A 386 -0.34 -17.02 -1.69
CA THR A 386 0.36 -15.76 -1.46
C THR A 386 0.12 -15.20 -0.05
N GLU A 387 1.13 -14.49 0.51
CA GLU A 387 1.18 -14.07 1.93
C GLU A 387 -0.01 -13.16 2.32
N LYS A 388 -0.40 -12.24 1.47
CA LYS A 388 -1.46 -11.28 1.78
C LYS A 388 -2.78 -12.01 2.02
N ILE A 389 -3.19 -12.85 1.06
CA ILE A 389 -4.45 -13.58 1.15
C ILE A 389 -4.44 -14.63 2.28
N ALA A 390 -3.28 -15.25 2.55
CA ALA A 390 -3.15 -16.15 3.69
C ALA A 390 -3.43 -15.46 5.02
N LYS A 391 -3.00 -14.19 5.17
CA LYS A 391 -3.30 -13.37 6.36
C LYS A 391 -4.77 -12.98 6.45
N GLU A 392 -5.40 -12.61 5.34
CA GLU A 392 -6.80 -12.20 5.31
C GLU A 392 -7.74 -13.36 5.63
N LEU A 393 -7.43 -14.55 5.11
CA LEU A 393 -8.13 -15.78 5.44
C LEU A 393 -7.73 -16.39 6.81
N GLU A 394 -6.72 -15.82 7.48
CA GLU A 394 -6.19 -16.31 8.77
C GLU A 394 -5.72 -17.77 8.69
N VAL A 395 -5.05 -18.14 7.58
CA VAL A 395 -4.53 -19.50 7.33
C VAL A 395 -3.01 -19.52 7.24
N GLN A 396 -2.43 -20.69 7.48
CA GLN A 396 -1.00 -20.93 7.45
C GLN A 396 -0.67 -22.21 6.67
N ALA A 397 0.64 -22.45 6.43
CA ALA A 397 1.10 -23.69 5.85
C ALA A 397 0.65 -24.89 6.69
N GLY A 398 0.02 -25.87 6.06
CA GLY A 398 -0.58 -27.05 6.67
C GLY A 398 -2.11 -26.99 6.83
N ASP A 399 -2.71 -25.82 6.75
CA ASP A 399 -4.15 -25.63 6.84
C ASP A 399 -4.86 -26.01 5.53
N MET A 400 -6.19 -26.21 5.63
CA MET A 400 -7.07 -26.47 4.48
C MET A 400 -7.81 -25.20 4.11
N ILE A 401 -7.90 -24.91 2.80
CA ILE A 401 -8.78 -23.89 2.25
C ILE A 401 -9.80 -24.52 1.30
N THR A 402 -10.85 -23.79 1.04
CA THR A 402 -11.94 -24.22 0.14
C THR A 402 -11.90 -23.37 -1.11
N ILE A 403 -11.91 -23.99 -2.26
CA ILE A 403 -12.15 -23.36 -3.56
C ILE A 403 -13.64 -23.51 -3.85
N ARG A 404 -14.30 -22.40 -4.19
CA ARG A 404 -15.70 -22.42 -4.63
C ARG A 404 -15.75 -22.59 -6.13
N ASP A 405 -16.34 -23.68 -6.57
CA ASP A 405 -16.61 -23.95 -7.97
C ASP A 405 -18.13 -23.95 -8.20
N GLU A 406 -18.60 -23.27 -9.25
CA GLU A 406 -20.04 -23.13 -9.51
C GLU A 406 -20.71 -24.45 -9.93
N GLU A 407 -19.96 -25.36 -10.56
CA GLU A 407 -20.48 -26.62 -11.06
C GLU A 407 -20.22 -27.81 -10.13
N LYS A 408 -19.04 -27.82 -9.50
CA LYS A 408 -18.56 -28.95 -8.67
C LYS A 408 -18.75 -28.73 -7.18
N GLY A 409 -19.12 -27.50 -6.77
CA GLY A 409 -19.29 -27.12 -5.37
C GLY A 409 -17.96 -26.83 -4.66
N ASP A 410 -17.95 -26.98 -3.36
CA ASP A 410 -16.82 -26.62 -2.51
C ASP A 410 -15.70 -27.68 -2.56
N LEU A 411 -14.56 -27.35 -3.14
CA LEU A 411 -13.38 -28.20 -3.27
C LEU A 411 -12.35 -27.84 -2.19
N LYS A 412 -11.80 -28.83 -1.47
CA LYS A 412 -10.84 -28.59 -0.39
C LYS A 412 -9.42 -28.90 -0.82
N VAL A 413 -8.51 -27.97 -0.54
CA VAL A 413 -7.07 -28.09 -0.85
C VAL A 413 -6.23 -27.77 0.37
N LYS A 414 -5.07 -28.42 0.50
CA LYS A 414 -4.13 -28.20 1.60
C LYS A 414 -3.01 -27.26 1.18
N ILE A 415 -2.72 -26.27 2.02
CA ILE A 415 -1.64 -25.31 1.82
C ILE A 415 -0.31 -25.94 2.20
N LYS A 416 0.62 -26.06 1.25
CA LYS A 416 2.00 -26.48 1.47
C LYS A 416 2.86 -25.37 2.07
N ALA A 417 2.73 -24.19 1.48
CA ALA A 417 3.56 -23.03 1.83
C ALA A 417 2.83 -21.74 1.53
N VAL A 418 3.28 -20.67 2.19
CA VAL A 418 2.86 -19.30 1.92
C VAL A 418 4.06 -18.57 1.32
N CYS A 419 3.87 -17.99 0.12
CA CYS A 419 4.93 -17.30 -0.61
C CYS A 419 4.77 -15.80 -0.62
N GLU A 420 5.88 -15.10 -0.82
CA GLU A 420 5.97 -13.67 -1.04
C GLU A 420 5.30 -13.30 -2.37
N ASN A 421 4.44 -12.27 -2.33
CA ASN A 421 3.83 -11.66 -3.50
C ASN A 421 3.30 -10.27 -3.13
N TYR A 422 3.38 -9.30 -4.05
CA TYR A 422 3.06 -7.91 -3.76
C TYR A 422 1.85 -7.38 -4.54
N MET A 423 1.58 -7.94 -5.72
CA MET A 423 0.49 -7.52 -6.59
C MET A 423 -0.44 -8.68 -6.90
N GLY A 424 -1.74 -8.49 -6.62
CA GLY A 424 -2.75 -9.53 -6.77
C GLY A 424 -2.59 -10.68 -5.77
N HIS A 425 -3.54 -11.58 -5.82
CA HIS A 425 -3.58 -12.79 -4.99
C HIS A 425 -3.47 -14.01 -5.90
N TYR A 426 -2.61 -14.94 -5.56
CA TYR A 426 -2.38 -16.13 -6.37
C TYR A 426 -2.46 -17.40 -5.53
N LEU A 427 -3.03 -18.42 -6.15
CA LEU A 427 -2.99 -19.81 -5.73
C LEU A 427 -2.24 -20.60 -6.80
N TYR A 428 -1.10 -21.16 -6.44
CA TYR A 428 -0.26 -21.95 -7.35
C TYR A 428 -0.43 -23.45 -7.08
N MET A 429 -0.68 -24.24 -8.12
CA MET A 429 -0.72 -25.71 -8.03
C MET A 429 -0.15 -26.37 -9.28
N THR A 430 0.21 -27.64 -9.19
CA THR A 430 0.64 -28.43 -10.37
C THR A 430 -0.56 -28.92 -11.17
N ALA A 431 -0.32 -29.34 -12.43
CA ALA A 431 -1.33 -30.02 -13.23
C ALA A 431 -1.86 -31.29 -12.54
N ASP A 432 -0.99 -32.05 -11.86
CA ASP A 432 -1.38 -33.26 -11.09
C ASP A 432 -2.27 -32.92 -9.92
N ALA A 433 -2.00 -31.80 -9.22
CA ALA A 433 -2.84 -31.32 -8.12
C ALA A 433 -4.18 -30.81 -8.63
N TYR A 434 -4.19 -30.12 -9.77
CA TYR A 434 -5.41 -29.68 -10.43
C TYR A 434 -6.33 -30.87 -10.79
N GLU A 435 -5.79 -31.89 -11.48
CA GLU A 435 -6.54 -33.10 -11.85
C GLU A 435 -7.09 -33.82 -10.60
N ALA A 436 -6.31 -33.86 -9.51
CA ALA A 436 -6.75 -34.48 -8.26
C ALA A 436 -7.88 -33.70 -7.55
N VAL A 437 -7.92 -32.35 -7.67
CA VAL A 437 -8.89 -31.49 -7.02
C VAL A 437 -10.17 -31.37 -7.86
N TYR A 438 -10.01 -31.11 -9.17
CA TYR A 438 -11.15 -30.87 -10.08
C TYR A 438 -11.67 -32.13 -10.74
N ASN A 439 -10.95 -33.25 -10.65
CA ASN A 439 -11.22 -34.54 -11.32
C ASN A 439 -11.33 -34.42 -12.86
N GLU A 440 -10.60 -33.49 -13.42
CA GLU A 440 -10.53 -33.16 -14.86
C GLU A 440 -9.12 -32.84 -15.26
N LYS A 441 -8.77 -33.07 -16.51
CA LYS A 441 -7.48 -32.65 -17.05
C LYS A 441 -7.44 -31.13 -17.23
N PRO A 442 -6.30 -30.49 -16.92
CA PRO A 442 -6.15 -29.06 -17.08
C PRO A 442 -6.26 -28.65 -18.56
N GLU A 443 -7.15 -27.71 -18.86
CA GLU A 443 -7.23 -27.04 -20.15
C GLU A 443 -6.45 -25.72 -20.07
N TYR A 444 -5.32 -25.67 -20.80
CA TYR A 444 -4.43 -24.51 -20.75
C TYR A 444 -5.03 -23.35 -21.56
N ASN A 445 -5.16 -22.20 -20.93
CA ASN A 445 -5.76 -20.98 -21.49
C ASN A 445 -4.80 -19.80 -21.54
N ALA A 446 -3.54 -19.99 -21.11
CA ALA A 446 -2.54 -18.93 -21.10
C ALA A 446 -1.18 -19.45 -21.55
N VAL A 447 -0.36 -18.55 -22.13
CA VAL A 447 1.06 -18.79 -22.39
C VAL A 447 1.86 -17.62 -21.84
N PHE A 448 2.80 -17.92 -20.98
CA PHE A 448 3.79 -16.97 -20.47
C PHE A 448 5.03 -17.04 -21.36
N TYR A 449 5.61 -15.90 -21.73
CA TYR A 449 6.81 -15.88 -22.57
C TYR A 449 7.85 -14.89 -22.08
N LYS A 450 9.10 -15.20 -22.39
CA LYS A 450 10.27 -14.34 -22.19
C LYS A 450 10.88 -13.99 -23.51
N THR A 451 11.34 -12.76 -23.64
CA THR A 451 12.07 -12.31 -24.82
C THR A 451 13.58 -12.36 -24.57
N VAL A 452 14.35 -12.47 -25.65
CA VAL A 452 15.82 -12.61 -25.58
C VAL A 452 16.46 -11.37 -24.95
N SER A 453 16.00 -10.16 -25.26
CA SER A 453 16.56 -8.93 -24.69
C SER A 453 15.79 -8.39 -23.49
N GLY A 454 14.59 -8.91 -23.18
CA GLY A 454 13.73 -8.41 -22.10
C GLY A 454 13.26 -6.97 -22.33
N THR A 455 13.24 -6.49 -23.59
CA THR A 455 12.81 -5.13 -23.90
C THR A 455 11.32 -5.06 -24.23
N THR A 456 10.68 -3.95 -23.84
CA THR A 456 9.27 -3.68 -24.14
C THR A 456 8.97 -3.80 -25.65
N LYS A 457 9.88 -3.33 -26.50
CA LYS A 457 9.69 -3.38 -27.96
C LYS A 457 9.64 -4.80 -28.51
N GLU A 458 10.51 -5.67 -28.05
CA GLU A 458 10.46 -7.09 -28.43
C GLU A 458 9.20 -7.77 -27.92
N ALA A 459 8.86 -7.56 -26.64
CA ALA A 459 7.64 -8.14 -26.09
C ALA A 459 6.38 -7.69 -26.84
N GLN A 460 6.30 -6.40 -27.23
CA GLN A 460 5.20 -5.86 -28.02
C GLN A 460 5.20 -6.38 -29.45
N SER A 461 6.37 -6.48 -30.13
CA SER A 461 6.49 -7.05 -31.48
C SER A 461 5.96 -8.48 -31.52
N VAL A 462 6.43 -9.33 -30.60
CA VAL A 462 5.96 -10.72 -30.43
C VAL A 462 4.45 -10.77 -30.18
N GLY A 463 3.96 -9.90 -29.29
CA GLY A 463 2.53 -9.87 -28.95
C GLY A 463 1.63 -9.41 -30.10
N GLU A 464 2.07 -8.43 -30.92
CA GLU A 464 1.34 -7.99 -32.11
C GLU A 464 1.19 -9.10 -33.15
N ASP A 465 2.24 -9.90 -33.34
CA ASP A 465 2.21 -11.04 -34.25
C ASP A 465 1.31 -12.16 -33.73
N ILE A 466 1.32 -12.44 -32.42
CA ILE A 466 0.46 -13.44 -31.80
C ILE A 466 -1.02 -13.05 -31.90
N LEU A 467 -1.36 -11.77 -31.72
CA LEU A 467 -2.75 -11.28 -31.81
C LEU A 467 -3.36 -11.43 -33.18
N GLN A 468 -2.58 -11.74 -34.21
CA GLN A 468 -3.10 -12.06 -35.56
C GLN A 468 -3.61 -13.51 -35.64
N LEU A 469 -3.31 -14.37 -34.68
CA LEU A 469 -3.75 -15.75 -34.64
C LEU A 469 -5.17 -15.86 -34.03
N PRO A 470 -6.06 -16.68 -34.61
CA PRO A 470 -7.42 -16.85 -34.10
C PRO A 470 -7.49 -17.40 -32.67
N GLY A 471 -6.46 -18.14 -32.25
CA GLY A 471 -6.37 -18.71 -30.91
C GLY A 471 -5.99 -17.73 -29.80
N ALA A 472 -5.56 -16.50 -30.12
CA ALA A 472 -5.17 -15.50 -29.13
C ALA A 472 -6.30 -14.48 -28.91
N LEU A 473 -6.70 -14.29 -27.64
CA LEU A 473 -7.69 -13.30 -27.25
C LEU A 473 -7.03 -11.96 -26.90
N SER A 474 -6.00 -11.99 -26.08
CA SER A 474 -5.30 -10.79 -25.61
C SER A 474 -3.87 -11.09 -25.20
N VAL A 475 -3.02 -10.07 -25.24
CA VAL A 475 -1.65 -10.11 -24.74
C VAL A 475 -1.47 -9.02 -23.70
N SER A 476 -0.95 -9.39 -22.55
CA SER A 476 -0.60 -8.48 -21.47
C SER A 476 0.92 -8.43 -21.32
N TYR A 477 1.50 -7.23 -21.30
CA TYR A 477 2.95 -7.04 -21.17
C TYR A 477 3.31 -6.67 -19.73
N THR A 478 4.29 -7.36 -19.17
CA THR A 478 4.77 -7.09 -17.80
C THR A 478 5.34 -5.68 -17.68
N THR A 479 5.95 -5.15 -18.74
CA THR A 479 6.45 -3.78 -18.77
C THR A 479 5.35 -2.73 -18.69
N ASP A 480 4.21 -2.96 -19.31
CA ASP A 480 3.06 -2.05 -19.24
C ASP A 480 2.42 -2.08 -17.84
N LEU A 481 2.31 -3.28 -17.25
CA LEU A 481 1.88 -3.45 -15.87
C LEU A 481 2.84 -2.74 -14.91
N LYS A 482 4.14 -2.90 -15.09
CA LYS A 482 5.18 -2.20 -14.34
C LYS A 482 5.00 -0.69 -14.44
N GLN A 483 4.85 -0.14 -15.64
CA GLN A 483 4.65 1.28 -15.88
C GLN A 483 3.37 1.79 -15.22
N GLN A 484 2.26 1.06 -15.33
CA GLN A 484 0.99 1.42 -14.72
C GLN A 484 1.10 1.49 -13.18
N VAL A 485 1.81 0.53 -12.58
CA VAL A 485 2.05 0.52 -11.13
C VAL A 485 3.00 1.65 -10.73
N ASP A 486 4.06 1.91 -11.49
CA ASP A 486 4.98 3.03 -11.26
C ASP A 486 4.24 4.38 -11.32
N ASP A 487 3.36 4.58 -12.29
CA ASP A 487 2.55 5.80 -12.41
C ASP A 487 1.57 5.95 -11.23
N MET A 488 0.95 4.84 -10.82
CA MET A 488 0.08 4.81 -9.64
C MET A 488 0.84 5.17 -8.35
N LEU A 489 2.02 4.59 -8.17
CA LEU A 489 2.85 4.83 -6.99
C LEU A 489 3.51 6.21 -7.03
N GLY A 490 3.80 6.73 -8.22
CA GLY A 490 4.36 8.07 -8.44
C GLY A 490 3.48 9.19 -7.85
N ALA A 491 2.17 9.01 -7.85
CA ALA A 491 1.24 9.93 -7.21
C ALA A 491 1.45 10.03 -5.68
N LEU A 492 1.87 8.93 -5.06
CA LEU A 492 2.17 8.89 -3.62
C LEU A 492 3.49 9.62 -3.26
N ASP A 493 4.43 9.76 -4.20
CA ASP A 493 5.72 10.42 -3.93
C ASP A 493 5.53 11.88 -3.46
N ILE A 494 4.60 12.62 -4.05
CA ILE A 494 4.27 13.99 -3.62
C ILE A 494 3.76 14.01 -2.17
N VAL A 495 2.91 13.07 -1.79
CA VAL A 495 2.39 12.96 -0.42
C VAL A 495 3.52 12.69 0.56
N ILE A 496 4.43 11.79 0.21
CA ILE A 496 5.61 11.45 1.02
C ILE A 496 6.54 12.67 1.18
N VAL A 497 6.76 13.43 0.11
CA VAL A 497 7.55 14.67 0.14
C VAL A 497 6.91 15.69 1.09
N VAL A 498 5.60 15.89 1.01
CA VAL A 498 4.86 16.81 1.91
C VAL A 498 4.99 16.38 3.37
N LEU A 499 4.84 15.08 3.65
CA LEU A 499 5.01 14.53 5.00
C LEU A 499 6.44 14.73 5.52
N THR A 500 7.44 14.48 4.68
CA THR A 500 8.86 14.63 5.02
C THR A 500 9.21 16.09 5.31
N ILE A 501 8.73 17.04 4.48
CA ILE A 501 8.91 18.48 4.71
C ILE A 501 8.23 18.91 6.02
N SER A 502 7.01 18.44 6.27
CA SER A 502 6.27 18.74 7.50
C SER A 502 7.00 18.22 8.74
N ALA A 503 7.52 16.99 8.69
CA ALA A 503 8.35 16.42 9.75
C ALA A 503 9.66 17.21 9.94
N GLY A 504 10.28 17.66 8.86
CA GLY A 504 11.49 18.51 8.89
C GLY A 504 11.23 19.88 9.53
N MET A 505 10.12 20.54 9.18
CA MET A 505 9.71 21.80 9.83
C MET A 505 9.47 21.62 11.33
N LEU A 506 8.79 20.54 11.71
CA LEU A 506 8.57 20.19 13.11
C LEU A 506 9.91 19.96 13.82
N ALA A 507 10.84 19.22 13.22
CA ALA A 507 12.18 18.99 13.75
C ALA A 507 12.92 20.30 14.02
N PHE A 508 12.87 21.24 13.07
CA PHE A 508 13.47 22.57 13.22
C PHE A 508 12.89 23.32 14.43
N VAL A 509 11.55 23.36 14.57
CA VAL A 509 10.88 24.06 15.66
C VAL A 509 11.22 23.41 17.02
N VAL A 510 11.21 22.08 17.09
CA VAL A 510 11.58 21.33 18.30
C VAL A 510 13.01 21.62 18.70
N LEU A 511 13.96 21.48 17.78
CA LEU A 511 15.39 21.76 18.04
C LEU A 511 15.64 23.20 18.46
N TYR A 512 14.98 24.16 17.78
CA TYR A 512 15.08 25.57 18.15
C TYR A 512 14.59 25.83 19.56
N ASN A 513 13.41 25.28 19.91
CA ASN A 513 12.83 25.45 21.24
C ASN A 513 13.70 24.83 22.35
N LEU A 514 14.16 23.59 22.14
CA LEU A 514 15.00 22.88 23.10
C LEU A 514 16.36 23.59 23.30
N ASN A 515 16.99 24.06 22.23
CA ASN A 515 18.24 24.83 22.33
C ASN A 515 18.04 26.19 23.02
N ASN A 516 16.93 26.86 22.73
CA ASN A 516 16.58 28.11 23.38
C ASN A 516 16.42 27.92 24.90
N ILE A 517 15.74 26.83 25.30
CA ILE A 517 15.59 26.46 26.72
C ILE A 517 16.96 26.19 27.35
N ASN A 518 17.80 25.39 26.70
CA ASN A 518 19.14 25.05 27.18
C ASN A 518 19.99 26.29 27.47
N ILE A 519 19.99 27.28 26.57
CA ILE A 519 20.75 28.52 26.76
C ILE A 519 20.17 29.36 27.89
N THR A 520 18.83 29.49 27.98
CA THR A 520 18.18 30.35 28.98
C THR A 520 18.33 29.80 30.40
N GLU A 521 18.17 28.51 30.63
CA GLU A 521 18.37 27.85 31.90
C GLU A 521 19.81 28.01 32.45
N ARG A 522 20.78 28.13 31.54
CA ARG A 522 22.20 28.21 31.87
C ARG A 522 22.79 29.60 31.71
N LYS A 523 21.93 30.63 31.53
CA LYS A 523 22.36 32.01 31.28
C LYS A 523 23.39 32.50 32.29
N ARG A 524 23.19 32.20 33.59
CA ARG A 524 24.11 32.54 34.70
C ARG A 524 25.43 31.78 34.61
N GLU A 525 25.37 30.45 34.36
CA GLU A 525 26.57 29.61 34.20
C GLU A 525 27.43 30.10 33.04
N LEU A 526 26.76 30.39 31.91
CA LEU A 526 27.44 30.91 30.70
C LEU A 526 27.99 32.33 30.88
N ALA A 527 27.30 33.19 31.66
CA ALA A 527 27.77 34.50 32.01
C ALA A 527 28.99 34.39 32.93
N THR A 528 29.01 33.46 33.91
CA THR A 528 30.17 33.22 34.76
C THR A 528 31.39 32.78 33.96
N LEU A 529 31.22 31.89 32.98
CA LEU A 529 32.32 31.48 32.08
C LEU A 529 32.89 32.68 31.28
N LYS A 530 32.03 33.59 30.81
CA LYS A 530 32.47 34.81 30.14
C LYS A 530 33.25 35.73 31.05
N VAL A 531 32.84 35.88 32.34
CA VAL A 531 33.56 36.67 33.35
C VAL A 531 34.93 36.06 33.69
N LEU A 532 35.01 34.72 33.66
CA LEU A 532 36.28 33.99 33.86
C LEU A 532 37.23 34.09 32.63
N GLY A 533 36.87 34.85 31.59
CA GLY A 533 37.71 35.12 30.43
C GLY A 533 37.54 34.18 29.24
N PHE A 534 36.54 33.30 29.24
CA PHE A 534 36.24 32.45 28.07
C PHE A 534 35.69 33.27 26.89
N TYR A 535 36.23 33.04 25.72
CA TYR A 535 35.76 33.69 24.50
C TYR A 535 34.35 33.21 24.10
N PRO A 536 33.58 34.05 23.38
CA PRO A 536 32.23 33.64 22.91
C PRO A 536 32.19 32.32 22.17
N ASN A 537 33.24 32.02 21.38
CA ASN A 537 33.33 30.74 20.65
C ASN A 537 33.55 29.55 21.58
N GLU A 538 34.29 29.70 22.68
CA GLU A 538 34.52 28.62 23.65
C GLU A 538 33.25 28.31 24.46
N VAL A 539 32.54 29.38 24.84
CA VAL A 539 31.22 29.25 25.52
C VAL A 539 30.20 28.58 24.60
N SER A 540 30.20 28.95 23.31
CA SER A 540 29.34 28.31 22.31
C SER A 540 29.71 26.84 22.11
N ALA A 541 30.99 26.52 21.99
CA ALA A 541 31.49 25.16 21.83
C ALA A 541 31.12 24.28 23.03
N TYR A 542 31.07 24.83 24.26
CA TYR A 542 30.63 24.11 25.45
C TYR A 542 29.15 23.70 25.38
N VAL A 543 28.27 24.60 24.92
CA VAL A 543 26.84 24.30 24.72
C VAL A 543 26.65 23.32 23.56
N TYR A 544 27.35 23.52 22.45
CA TYR A 544 27.17 22.71 21.23
C TYR A 544 27.62 21.26 21.42
N ARG A 545 28.64 20.99 22.25
CA ARG A 545 29.03 19.60 22.58
C ARG A 545 27.90 18.82 23.20
N GLU A 546 27.15 19.44 24.12
CA GLU A 546 25.97 18.78 24.70
C GLU A 546 24.88 18.55 23.66
N ASN A 547 24.62 19.56 22.81
CA ASN A 547 23.62 19.45 21.75
C ASN A 547 23.98 18.37 20.72
N ILE A 548 25.25 18.23 20.36
CA ILE A 548 25.72 17.16 19.44
C ILE A 548 25.47 15.79 20.06
N VAL A 549 25.84 15.59 21.34
CA VAL A 549 25.58 14.32 22.04
C VAL A 549 24.08 14.00 22.06
N LEU A 550 23.26 14.98 22.40
CA LEU A 550 21.81 14.83 22.44
C LEU A 550 21.21 14.56 21.06
N THR A 551 21.76 15.21 20.02
CA THR A 551 21.34 14.96 18.63
C THR A 551 21.67 13.53 18.20
N VAL A 552 22.87 13.04 18.49
CA VAL A 552 23.27 11.66 18.15
C VAL A 552 22.44 10.64 18.92
N LEU A 553 22.26 10.83 20.23
CA LEU A 553 21.44 9.91 21.04
C LEU A 553 19.97 9.97 20.64
N GLY A 554 19.44 11.16 20.34
CA GLY A 554 18.09 11.36 19.83
C GLY A 554 17.91 10.70 18.45
N ALA A 555 18.91 10.81 17.58
CA ALA A 555 18.92 10.16 16.28
C ALA A 555 18.91 8.63 16.41
N LEU A 556 19.74 8.05 17.28
CA LEU A 556 19.72 6.60 17.53
C LEU A 556 18.36 6.13 18.05
N PHE A 557 17.75 6.88 18.98
CA PHE A 557 16.39 6.62 19.43
C PHE A 557 15.38 6.78 18.29
N GLY A 558 15.56 7.79 17.43
CA GLY A 558 14.74 8.05 16.26
C GLY A 558 14.78 6.90 15.23
N VAL A 559 15.94 6.26 15.04
CA VAL A 559 16.05 5.05 14.20
C VAL A 559 15.17 3.92 14.75
N ALA A 560 15.24 3.65 16.04
CA ALA A 560 14.43 2.60 16.65
C ALA A 560 12.93 2.92 16.57
N LEU A 561 12.55 4.15 16.92
CA LEU A 561 11.16 4.62 16.87
C LEU A 561 10.63 4.64 15.44
N GLY A 562 11.41 5.16 14.49
CA GLY A 562 11.05 5.22 13.07
C GLY A 562 10.80 3.85 12.48
N LYS A 563 11.63 2.87 12.82
CA LYS A 563 11.45 1.48 12.35
C LYS A 563 10.16 0.84 12.91
N ILE A 564 9.84 1.09 14.17
CA ILE A 564 8.59 0.62 14.80
C ILE A 564 7.37 1.28 14.15
N LEU A 565 7.41 2.61 13.99
CA LEU A 565 6.33 3.38 13.37
C LEU A 565 6.13 3.01 11.90
N HIS A 566 7.21 2.88 11.13
CA HIS A 566 7.15 2.47 9.74
C HIS A 566 6.46 1.10 9.60
N ARG A 567 6.87 0.10 10.42
CA ARG A 567 6.24 -1.22 10.39
C ARG A 567 4.74 -1.16 10.69
N PHE A 568 4.33 -0.31 11.61
CA PHE A 568 2.92 -0.12 11.95
C PHE A 568 2.16 0.55 10.81
N ILE A 569 2.70 1.65 10.27
CA ILE A 569 2.03 2.45 9.24
C ILE A 569 1.93 1.67 7.93
N ILE A 570 3.02 1.01 7.49
CA ILE A 570 3.03 0.30 6.22
C ILE A 570 1.97 -0.82 6.17
N VAL A 571 1.72 -1.50 7.30
CA VAL A 571 0.66 -2.51 7.39
C VAL A 571 -0.73 -1.89 7.39
N THR A 572 -0.88 -0.72 8.03
CA THR A 572 -2.19 -0.03 8.15
C THR A 572 -2.63 0.61 6.83
N VAL A 573 -1.67 1.01 6.00
CA VAL A 573 -1.93 1.71 4.72
C VAL A 573 -2.05 0.74 3.54
N GLU A 574 -1.77 -0.55 3.73
CA GLU A 574 -1.97 -1.57 2.70
C GLU A 574 -3.41 -1.68 2.25
N ILE A 575 -3.58 -1.93 0.96
CA ILE A 575 -4.89 -2.22 0.35
C ILE A 575 -5.01 -3.72 0.09
N ASP A 576 -6.24 -4.17 -0.14
CA ASP A 576 -6.54 -5.60 -0.27
C ASP A 576 -5.71 -6.27 -1.37
N THR A 577 -5.61 -5.67 -2.55
CA THR A 577 -4.92 -6.25 -3.71
C THR A 577 -3.40 -6.06 -3.72
N VAL A 578 -2.84 -5.20 -2.85
CA VAL A 578 -1.40 -4.87 -2.84
C VAL A 578 -0.80 -5.01 -1.45
N MET A 579 0.25 -5.78 -1.35
CA MET A 579 1.14 -5.82 -0.19
C MET A 579 2.32 -4.88 -0.42
N PHE A 580 2.68 -4.05 0.56
CA PHE A 580 3.85 -3.19 0.43
C PHE A 580 5.12 -3.87 0.96
N GLY A 581 6.28 -3.45 0.46
CA GLY A 581 7.58 -3.86 0.97
C GLY A 581 7.73 -3.54 2.46
N ARG A 582 8.52 -4.32 3.18
CA ARG A 582 8.72 -4.16 4.64
C ARG A 582 10.08 -3.56 4.97
N ASN A 583 10.91 -3.37 4.00
CA ASN A 583 12.29 -2.93 4.17
C ASN A 583 12.41 -1.42 4.03
N ILE A 584 13.30 -0.84 4.81
CA ILE A 584 13.75 0.55 4.69
C ILE A 584 15.19 0.50 4.21
N ASP A 585 15.49 1.20 3.15
CA ASP A 585 16.83 1.27 2.59
C ASP A 585 17.81 1.94 3.55
N MET A 586 19.05 1.51 3.52
CA MET A 586 20.10 2.12 4.34
C MET A 586 20.31 3.60 4.00
N SER A 587 20.11 3.98 2.74
CA SER A 587 20.13 5.36 2.26
C SER A 587 19.14 6.26 3.00
N SER A 588 17.92 5.79 3.27
CA SER A 588 16.85 6.52 3.97
C SER A 588 17.19 6.80 5.43
N PHE A 589 17.86 5.87 6.11
CA PHE A 589 18.41 6.14 7.45
C PHE A 589 19.50 7.21 7.40
N VAL A 590 20.39 7.15 6.41
CA VAL A 590 21.47 8.13 6.23
C VAL A 590 20.91 9.51 5.92
N TYR A 591 19.95 9.63 4.99
CA TYR A 591 19.30 10.91 4.67
C TYR A 591 18.56 11.50 5.87
N SER A 592 17.79 10.72 6.60
CA SER A 592 17.11 11.17 7.82
C SER A 592 18.09 11.66 8.89
N PHE A 593 19.20 10.96 9.06
CA PHE A 593 20.26 11.37 9.98
C PHE A 593 20.94 12.68 9.54
N LEU A 594 21.34 12.78 8.27
CA LEU A 594 21.98 13.98 7.73
C LEU A 594 21.06 15.20 7.81
N LEU A 595 19.79 15.06 7.49
CA LEU A 595 18.80 16.13 7.63
C LEU A 595 18.63 16.56 9.10
N THR A 596 18.56 15.61 10.03
CA THR A 596 18.48 15.92 11.47
C THR A 596 19.72 16.68 11.94
N VAL A 597 20.91 16.29 11.51
CA VAL A 597 22.16 16.98 11.81
C VAL A 597 22.18 18.36 11.16
N ALA A 598 21.74 18.49 9.91
CA ALA A 598 21.68 19.78 9.21
C ALA A 598 20.74 20.76 9.94
N PHE A 599 19.54 20.34 10.33
CA PHE A 599 18.64 21.16 11.14
C PHE A 599 19.26 21.54 12.49
N SER A 600 19.94 20.61 13.15
CA SER A 600 20.68 20.90 14.40
C SER A 600 21.78 21.93 14.18
N MET A 601 22.53 21.87 13.07
CA MET A 601 23.56 22.86 12.74
C MET A 601 22.97 24.25 12.45
N ILE A 602 21.87 24.32 11.68
CA ILE A 602 21.17 25.57 11.39
C ILE A 602 20.67 26.23 12.68
N VAL A 603 20.04 25.45 13.56
CA VAL A 603 19.57 25.93 14.86
C VAL A 603 20.73 26.39 15.74
N ASN A 604 21.82 25.63 15.82
CA ASN A 604 23.01 26.01 16.55
C ASN A 604 23.61 27.32 16.02
N GLY A 605 23.65 27.52 14.69
CA GLY A 605 24.05 28.76 14.05
C GLY A 605 23.18 29.96 14.45
N ALA A 606 21.85 29.79 14.43
CA ALA A 606 20.91 30.81 14.89
C ALA A 606 21.12 31.15 16.40
N MET A 607 21.36 30.13 17.23
CA MET A 607 21.60 30.31 18.64
C MET A 607 22.96 30.97 18.98
N TYR A 608 23.97 30.88 18.10
CA TYR A 608 25.24 31.57 18.27
C TYR A 608 25.07 33.08 18.45
N PHE A 609 24.21 33.68 17.63
CA PHE A 609 23.92 35.12 17.76
C PHE A 609 23.26 35.47 19.10
N LYS A 610 22.43 34.57 19.64
CA LYS A 610 21.80 34.74 20.94
C LYS A 610 22.80 34.60 22.10
N LEU A 611 23.70 33.61 22.01
CA LEU A 611 24.80 33.42 22.99
C LEU A 611 25.75 34.62 23.04
N LYS A 612 26.05 35.21 21.88
CA LYS A 612 26.90 36.41 21.79
C LYS A 612 26.31 37.61 22.53
N LYS A 613 24.96 37.76 22.50
CA LYS A 613 24.23 38.89 23.11
C LYS A 613 24.00 38.75 24.63
N ILE A 614 24.44 37.66 25.28
CA ILE A 614 24.29 37.51 26.75
C ILE A 614 25.11 38.59 27.44
N ASN A 615 24.41 39.49 28.18
CA ASN A 615 25.02 40.55 28.99
C ASN A 615 25.49 39.97 30.34
N MET A 616 26.80 40.04 30.58
CA MET A 616 27.43 39.50 31.80
C MET A 616 26.92 40.16 33.06
N VAL A 617 26.86 41.51 33.06
CA VAL A 617 26.48 42.31 34.23
C VAL A 617 25.04 42.08 34.65
N GLU A 618 24.11 42.12 33.70
CA GLU A 618 22.68 41.92 33.93
C GLU A 618 22.35 40.48 34.38
N SER A 619 23.09 39.51 33.82
CA SER A 619 22.87 38.08 34.14
C SER A 619 23.37 37.70 35.54
N LEU A 620 24.29 38.47 36.13
CA LEU A 620 24.83 38.27 37.48
C LEU A 620 24.14 39.16 38.53
N LYS A 621 23.63 40.35 38.15
CA LYS A 621 22.89 41.28 39.04
C LYS A 621 21.51 40.85 39.49
N SER A 622 20.92 39.83 38.90
CA SER A 622 19.53 39.43 39.15
C SER A 622 19.29 38.67 40.47
N VAL A 623 20.06 38.95 41.53
CA VAL A 623 19.97 38.29 42.86
C VAL A 623 19.80 39.27 43.99
N GLU A 624 19.68 40.57 43.75
CA GLU A 624 19.25 41.52 44.78
C GLU A 624 17.78 41.83 44.71
#